data_c430c3dea3f20895179f42d52bb57ad1
#
_entry.id   c430c3dea3f20895179f42d52bb57ad1
#
_cell.length_a   1.000
_cell.length_b   1.000
_cell.length_c   1.000
_cell.angle_alpha   90.00
_cell.angle_beta   90.00
_cell.angle_gamma   90.00
#
_symmetry.space_group_name_H-M   'P 1'
#
loop_
_entity.id
_entity.type
_entity.pdbx_description
1 polymer ?
#
loop_
_entity_poly.entity_id
_entity_poly.type
_entity_poly.pdbx_seq_one_letter_code
_entity_poly.pdbx_strand_id
1 'polypeptide(L)'
;MIKYDLVKRTAEFNYKNRKNIEKGCTALDPDPEYIKTFDDLEEAKKELAKRKTSVSKFENHNMTFYSVDEYVIEENEFEFDEDENEFVQTGFIDTIETTPMKIEVVETPSYETIGVYSSLEEAEEAANEYDGDGESYIML
;
A
#
# COMPACT_ATOMS: atom_id res chain seq x y z
N MET A 1 -22.50 -16.08 0.38
CA MET A 1 -21.84 -16.22 1.70
C MET A 1 -20.64 -15.27 1.75
N ILE A 2 -20.54 -14.49 2.79
CA ILE A 2 -19.45 -13.53 2.97
C ILE A 2 -18.29 -14.19 3.69
N LYS A 3 -17.08 -13.99 3.15
CA LYS A 3 -15.81 -14.42 3.76
C LYS A 3 -14.81 -13.27 3.69
N TYR A 4 -13.76 -13.40 4.47
CA TYR A 4 -12.72 -12.37 4.61
C TYR A 4 -11.39 -12.92 4.14
N ASP A 5 -10.86 -12.30 3.10
CA ASP A 5 -9.56 -12.69 2.54
C ASP A 5 -8.45 -11.78 3.06
N LEU A 6 -7.40 -12.39 3.56
CA LEU A 6 -6.17 -11.70 3.87
C LEU A 6 -5.28 -11.77 2.65
N VAL A 7 -4.94 -10.61 2.11
CA VAL A 7 -4.10 -10.50 0.93
C VAL A 7 -2.94 -9.54 1.14
N LYS A 8 -1.86 -9.77 0.42
CA LYS A 8 -0.71 -8.88 0.37
C LYS A 8 -0.77 -8.10 -0.92
N ARG A 9 -0.70 -6.78 -0.84
CA ARG A 9 -0.62 -5.88 -1.99
C ARG A 9 0.76 -5.27 -2.06
N THR A 10 1.34 -5.26 -3.24
CA THR A 10 2.62 -4.61 -3.49
C THR A 10 2.42 -3.47 -4.47
N ALA A 11 2.85 -2.29 -4.10
CA ALA A 11 2.86 -1.12 -4.97
C ALA A 11 4.29 -0.64 -5.15
N GLU A 12 4.67 -0.37 -6.39
CA GLU A 12 5.97 0.22 -6.71
C GLU A 12 5.76 1.60 -7.32
N PHE A 13 6.62 2.54 -6.97
CA PHE A 13 6.59 3.87 -7.56
C PHE A 13 7.99 4.46 -7.58
N ASN A 14 8.19 5.45 -8.46
CA ASN A 14 9.46 6.14 -8.59
C ASN A 14 9.27 7.65 -8.58
N TYR A 15 10.36 8.35 -8.36
CA TYR A 15 10.44 9.77 -8.62
C TYR A 15 11.83 10.12 -9.15
N LYS A 16 11.86 11.03 -10.09
CA LYS A 16 13.10 11.45 -10.75
C LYS A 16 13.81 12.56 -10.02
N ASN A 17 13.05 13.35 -9.33
CA ASN A 17 13.52 14.61 -8.80
C ASN A 17 13.00 14.77 -7.38
N ARG A 18 13.86 15.24 -6.52
CA ARG A 18 13.54 15.49 -5.12
C ARG A 18 12.46 16.55 -4.93
N LYS A 19 12.30 17.43 -5.89
CA LYS A 19 11.30 18.49 -5.84
C LYS A 19 9.95 18.05 -6.35
N ASN A 20 9.94 17.15 -7.30
CA ASN A 20 8.73 16.67 -7.94
C ASN A 20 8.69 15.15 -7.93
N ILE A 21 7.77 14.61 -7.18
CA ILE A 21 7.45 13.21 -7.29
C ILE A 21 6.61 13.05 -8.54
N GLU A 22 7.13 12.32 -9.52
CA GLU A 22 6.35 12.04 -10.71
C GLU A 22 5.20 11.10 -10.37
N LYS A 23 4.00 11.64 -10.45
CA LYS A 23 2.80 10.82 -10.40
C LYS A 23 2.79 9.85 -11.56
N GLY A 24 2.49 8.64 -11.31
CA GLY A 24 2.08 7.74 -12.35
C GLY A 24 3.08 6.71 -12.79
N CYS A 25 4.21 6.64 -12.14
CA CYS A 25 5.00 5.43 -12.26
C CYS A 25 4.70 4.48 -11.13
N THR A 26 3.46 4.19 -10.90
CA THR A 26 3.09 2.95 -10.29
C THR A 26 3.42 1.90 -11.33
N ALA A 27 4.61 1.34 -11.23
CA ALA A 27 4.88 0.14 -11.95
C ALA A 27 3.91 -0.88 -11.37
N LEU A 28 2.95 -1.18 -12.20
CA LEU A 28 2.23 -2.41 -12.14
C LEU A 28 1.88 -2.91 -10.74
N ASP A 29 0.68 -2.79 -10.53
CA ASP A 29 -0.07 -3.58 -9.61
C ASP A 29 0.12 -5.07 -9.93
N PRO A 30 1.11 -5.75 -9.34
CA PRO A 30 1.15 -7.18 -9.47
C PRO A 30 -0.11 -7.72 -8.79
N ASP A 31 -0.65 -8.80 -9.31
CA ASP A 31 -1.82 -9.43 -8.72
C ASP A 31 -1.61 -9.59 -7.21
N PRO A 32 -2.59 -9.21 -6.38
CA PRO A 32 -2.47 -9.38 -4.95
C PRO A 32 -2.16 -10.83 -4.59
N GLU A 33 -1.23 -11.03 -3.66
CA GLU A 33 -0.92 -12.36 -3.17
C GLU A 33 -1.95 -12.78 -2.13
N TYR A 34 -2.72 -13.79 -2.44
CA TYR A 34 -3.65 -14.39 -1.51
C TYR A 34 -2.90 -15.16 -0.41
N ILE A 35 -3.30 -14.93 0.84
CA ILE A 35 -2.69 -15.60 2.00
C ILE A 35 -3.66 -16.61 2.60
N LYS A 36 -4.83 -16.18 3.01
CA LYS A 36 -5.80 -17.05 3.67
C LYS A 36 -7.21 -16.44 3.67
N THR A 37 -8.21 -17.30 3.62
CA THR A 37 -9.62 -16.94 3.77
C THR A 37 -10.11 -17.29 5.17
N PHE A 38 -10.85 -16.38 5.77
CA PHE A 38 -11.45 -16.54 7.10
C PHE A 38 -12.96 -16.44 7.01
N ASP A 39 -13.66 -17.25 7.81
CA ASP A 39 -15.11 -17.14 7.96
C ASP A 39 -15.47 -16.06 8.99
N ASP A 40 -14.58 -15.78 9.92
CA ASP A 40 -14.77 -14.81 11.00
C ASP A 40 -13.84 -13.60 10.84
N LEU A 41 -14.43 -12.40 10.84
CA LEU A 41 -13.69 -11.16 10.73
C LEU A 41 -12.68 -10.96 11.86
N GLU A 42 -13.03 -11.34 13.09
CA GLU A 42 -12.12 -11.17 14.23
C GLU A 42 -10.87 -12.04 14.12
N GLU A 43 -10.99 -13.24 13.54
CA GLU A 43 -9.83 -14.08 13.26
C GLU A 43 -8.95 -13.48 12.18
N ALA A 44 -9.55 -12.91 11.13
CA ALA A 44 -8.83 -12.21 10.08
C ALA A 44 -8.05 -11.02 10.65
N LYS A 45 -8.67 -10.24 11.52
CA LYS A 45 -8.02 -9.10 12.19
C LYS A 45 -6.84 -9.52 13.06
N LYS A 46 -6.95 -10.64 13.75
CA LYS A 46 -5.85 -11.20 14.56
C LYS A 46 -4.65 -11.57 13.69
N GLU A 47 -4.89 -12.16 12.54
CA GLU A 47 -3.82 -12.48 11.59
C GLU A 47 -3.20 -11.22 10.99
N LEU A 48 -4.01 -10.23 10.67
CA LEU A 48 -3.52 -8.95 10.16
C LEU A 48 -2.61 -8.26 11.19
N ALA A 49 -2.98 -8.29 12.46
CA ALA A 49 -2.22 -7.66 13.55
C ALA A 49 -0.80 -8.22 13.71
N LYS A 50 -0.53 -9.41 13.20
CA LYS A 50 0.80 -10.03 13.21
C LYS A 50 1.70 -9.52 12.10
N ARG A 51 1.18 -8.71 11.19
CA ARG A 51 1.87 -8.25 9.99
C ARG A 51 2.11 -6.76 10.03
N LYS A 52 3.10 -6.31 9.25
CA LYS A 52 3.46 -4.89 9.15
C LYS A 52 3.63 -4.53 7.68
N THR A 53 3.30 -3.30 7.36
CA THR A 53 3.68 -2.71 6.09
C THR A 53 5.21 -2.65 6.04
N SER A 54 5.79 -3.11 4.96
CA SER A 54 7.22 -3.03 4.73
C SER A 54 7.52 -2.17 3.50
N VAL A 55 8.62 -1.44 3.57
CA VAL A 55 9.03 -0.56 2.49
C VAL A 55 10.48 -0.85 2.15
N SER A 56 10.73 -1.05 0.88
CA SER A 56 12.07 -1.23 0.32
C SER A 56 12.39 -0.07 -0.60
N LYS A 57 13.63 0.42 -0.53
CA LYS A 57 14.14 1.48 -1.38
C LYS A 57 15.29 0.94 -2.21
N PHE A 58 15.26 1.22 -3.50
CA PHE A 58 16.37 0.87 -4.38
C PHE A 58 16.58 1.96 -5.44
N GLU A 59 17.81 2.05 -5.96
CA GLU A 59 18.17 3.03 -6.97
C GLU A 59 18.57 2.34 -8.27
N ASN A 60 18.08 2.89 -9.38
CA ASN A 60 18.42 2.39 -10.70
C ASN A 60 18.36 3.56 -11.70
N HIS A 61 19.39 3.69 -12.53
CA HIS A 61 19.46 4.74 -13.56
C HIS A 61 19.18 6.17 -13.05
N ASN A 62 19.74 6.51 -11.89
CA ASN A 62 19.56 7.82 -11.22
C ASN A 62 18.12 8.08 -10.76
N MET A 63 17.30 7.06 -10.71
CA MET A 63 15.95 7.13 -10.18
C MET A 63 15.85 6.36 -8.88
N THR A 64 15.07 6.88 -7.96
CA THR A 64 14.78 6.21 -6.71
C THR A 64 13.43 5.51 -6.81
N PHE A 65 13.42 4.23 -6.52
CA PHE A 65 12.23 3.40 -6.50
C PHE A 65 11.90 2.96 -5.09
N TYR A 66 10.62 2.90 -4.80
CA TYR A 66 10.10 2.35 -3.56
C TYR A 66 9.16 1.21 -3.88
N SER A 67 9.28 0.14 -3.11
CA SER A 67 8.35 -0.98 -3.14
C SER A 67 7.70 -1.07 -1.77
N VAL A 68 6.39 -1.01 -1.72
CA VAL A 68 5.61 -1.05 -0.50
C VAL A 68 4.75 -2.30 -0.49
N ASP A 69 4.96 -3.13 0.53
CA ASP A 69 4.14 -4.31 0.78
C ASP A 69 3.20 -4.02 1.94
N GLU A 70 1.91 -4.04 1.67
CA GLU A 70 0.89 -3.91 2.69
C GLU A 70 -0.02 -5.13 2.72
N TYR A 71 -0.66 -5.35 3.86
CA TYR A 71 -1.60 -6.45 4.03
C TYR A 71 -2.98 -5.88 4.27
N VAL A 72 -3.97 -6.51 3.66
CA VAL A 72 -5.35 -6.02 3.68
C VAL A 72 -6.30 -7.16 3.98
N ILE A 73 -7.40 -6.82 4.66
CA ILE A 73 -8.54 -7.71 4.78
C ILE A 73 -9.59 -7.22 3.78
N GLU A 74 -9.97 -8.09 2.87
CA GLU A 74 -11.02 -7.85 1.90
C GLU A 74 -12.27 -8.63 2.30
N GLU A 75 -13.41 -7.96 2.27
CA GLU A 75 -14.71 -8.61 2.40
C GLU A 75 -15.20 -8.99 1.02
N ASN A 76 -15.41 -10.27 0.82
CA ASN A 76 -15.76 -10.84 -0.48
C ASN A 76 -16.99 -11.73 -0.41
N GLU A 77 -17.74 -11.76 -1.51
CA GLU A 77 -18.83 -12.71 -1.68
C GLU A 77 -18.30 -14.03 -2.24
N PHE A 78 -18.75 -15.15 -1.66
CA PHE A 78 -18.38 -16.50 -2.05
C PHE A 78 -19.62 -17.34 -2.32
N GLU A 79 -19.52 -18.23 -3.29
CA GLU A 79 -20.52 -19.23 -3.58
C GLU A 79 -19.86 -20.60 -3.66
N PHE A 80 -20.59 -21.63 -3.25
CA PHE A 80 -20.11 -23.00 -3.37
C PHE A 80 -20.18 -23.47 -4.81
N ASP A 81 -19.06 -23.90 -5.36
CA ASP A 81 -18.98 -24.46 -6.70
C ASP A 81 -19.00 -26.00 -6.60
N GLU A 82 -20.07 -26.60 -7.07
CA GLU A 82 -20.24 -28.04 -7.02
C GLU A 82 -19.26 -28.79 -7.91
N ASP A 83 -18.84 -28.18 -9.03
CA ASP A 83 -17.89 -28.79 -9.95
C ASP A 83 -16.48 -28.86 -9.36
N GLU A 84 -16.07 -27.81 -8.65
CA GLU A 84 -14.77 -27.74 -7.97
C GLU A 84 -14.83 -28.29 -6.54
N ASN A 85 -16.03 -28.52 -6.01
CA ASN A 85 -16.28 -28.96 -4.64
C ASN A 85 -15.64 -28.03 -3.59
N GLU A 86 -15.67 -26.71 -3.83
CA GLU A 86 -15.11 -25.70 -2.94
C GLU A 86 -15.87 -24.39 -3.06
N PHE A 87 -15.66 -23.48 -2.09
CA PHE A 87 -16.15 -22.12 -2.19
C PHE A 87 -15.24 -21.28 -3.08
N VAL A 88 -15.83 -20.55 -4.01
CA VAL A 88 -15.11 -19.65 -4.91
C VAL A 88 -15.59 -18.22 -4.73
N GLN A 89 -14.69 -17.27 -4.86
CA GLN A 89 -15.01 -15.86 -4.80
C GLN A 89 -15.82 -15.45 -6.04
N THR A 90 -16.99 -14.85 -5.81
CA THR A 90 -17.85 -14.36 -6.87
C THR A 90 -17.90 -12.85 -6.98
N GLY A 91 -17.43 -12.13 -5.97
CA GLY A 91 -17.38 -10.68 -6.00
C GLY A 91 -16.62 -10.06 -4.83
N PHE A 92 -16.10 -8.87 -5.07
CA PHE A 92 -15.48 -8.02 -4.04
C PHE A 92 -16.54 -7.09 -3.45
N ILE A 93 -16.54 -6.93 -2.15
CA ILE A 93 -17.48 -6.05 -1.45
C ILE A 93 -16.77 -4.80 -0.95
N ASP A 94 -15.76 -4.95 -0.10
CA ASP A 94 -15.06 -3.82 0.52
C ASP A 94 -13.69 -4.20 1.06
N THR A 95 -12.85 -3.20 1.26
CA THR A 95 -11.62 -3.32 2.05
C THR A 95 -11.93 -2.92 3.49
N ILE A 96 -11.76 -3.86 4.41
CA ILE A 96 -12.12 -3.66 5.82
C ILE A 96 -11.00 -2.99 6.60
N GLU A 97 -9.78 -3.48 6.46
CA GLU A 97 -8.64 -3.00 7.23
C GLU A 97 -7.34 -3.22 6.48
N THR A 98 -6.38 -2.31 6.70
CA THR A 98 -5.06 -2.36 6.08
C THR A 98 -4.01 -2.17 7.16
N THR A 99 -2.84 -2.79 7.00
CA THR A 99 -1.71 -2.54 7.91
C THR A 99 -1.32 -1.07 7.89
N PRO A 100 -1.04 -0.48 9.05
CA PRO A 100 -0.71 0.94 9.12
C PRO A 100 0.65 1.25 8.49
N MET A 101 0.76 2.44 7.93
CA MET A 101 1.97 2.96 7.33
C MET A 101 2.20 4.38 7.80
N LYS A 102 3.47 4.73 8.02
CA LYS A 102 3.87 6.10 8.39
C LYS A 102 4.89 6.60 7.39
N ILE A 103 4.59 7.69 6.74
CA ILE A 103 5.42 8.30 5.71
C ILE A 103 5.63 9.76 6.08
N GLU A 104 6.88 10.21 6.08
CA GLU A 104 7.22 11.60 6.30
C GLU A 104 7.55 12.29 4.99
N VAL A 105 7.10 13.52 4.86
CA VAL A 105 7.55 14.43 3.81
C VAL A 105 8.45 15.46 4.47
N VAL A 106 9.68 15.57 3.99
CA VAL A 106 10.67 16.49 4.55
C VAL A 106 11.16 17.47 3.50
N GLU A 107 11.62 18.62 3.96
CA GLU A 107 12.23 19.63 3.08
C GLU A 107 13.75 19.61 3.18
N THR A 108 14.42 20.14 2.17
CA THR A 108 15.87 20.35 2.16
C THR A 108 16.16 21.84 2.05
N PRO A 109 17.31 22.32 2.53
CA PRO A 109 18.44 21.57 3.11
C PRO A 109 18.27 21.22 4.59
N SER A 110 17.23 21.69 5.25
CA SER A 110 17.09 21.54 6.72
C SER A 110 16.69 20.14 7.18
N TYR A 111 16.08 19.34 6.31
CA TYR A 111 15.46 18.05 6.64
C TYR A 111 14.35 18.15 7.68
N GLU A 112 13.72 19.30 7.77
CA GLU A 112 12.57 19.48 8.64
C GLU A 112 11.35 18.76 8.06
N THR A 113 10.59 18.12 8.93
CA THR A 113 9.38 17.42 8.53
C THR A 113 8.28 18.41 8.16
N ILE A 114 7.78 18.31 6.92
CA ILE A 114 6.66 19.10 6.43
C ILE A 114 5.34 18.51 6.92
N GLY A 115 5.25 17.18 6.90
CA GLY A 115 4.07 16.45 7.34
C GLY A 115 4.31 14.96 7.46
N VAL A 116 3.37 14.27 8.11
CA VAL A 116 3.39 12.83 8.29
C VAL A 116 2.08 12.27 7.75
N TYR A 117 2.17 11.24 6.93
CA TYR A 117 1.04 10.69 6.18
C TYR A 117 0.97 9.18 6.36
N SER A 118 -0.23 8.64 6.26
CA SER A 118 -0.48 7.20 6.37
C SER A 118 -0.59 6.49 5.01
N SER A 119 -0.59 7.24 3.93
CA SER A 119 -0.59 6.68 2.58
C SER A 119 0.41 7.40 1.68
N LEU A 120 0.92 6.68 0.69
CA LEU A 120 1.84 7.25 -0.30
C LEU A 120 1.17 8.30 -1.15
N GLU A 121 -0.09 8.13 -1.49
CA GLU A 121 -0.85 9.09 -2.28
C GLU A 121 -0.92 10.45 -1.60
N GLU A 122 -1.24 10.48 -0.31
CA GLU A 122 -1.26 11.72 0.47
C GLU A 122 0.12 12.35 0.56
N ALA A 123 1.17 11.54 0.77
CA ALA A 123 2.55 12.03 0.84
C ALA A 123 3.01 12.61 -0.50
N GLU A 124 2.68 11.97 -1.61
CA GLU A 124 2.98 12.48 -2.95
C GLU A 124 2.31 13.82 -3.22
N GLU A 125 1.04 13.94 -2.88
CA GLU A 125 0.32 15.21 -3.02
C GLU A 125 0.98 16.32 -2.22
N ALA A 126 1.33 16.05 -0.97
CA ALA A 126 1.99 17.03 -0.11
C ALA A 126 3.36 17.44 -0.65
N ALA A 127 4.13 16.48 -1.15
CA ALA A 127 5.45 16.77 -1.74
C ALA A 127 5.33 17.57 -3.04
N ASN A 128 4.33 17.30 -3.86
CA ASN A 128 4.08 18.03 -5.10
C ASN A 128 3.55 19.45 -4.86
N GLU A 129 2.82 19.66 -3.79
CA GLU A 129 2.27 20.96 -3.41
C GLU A 129 3.27 21.84 -2.66
N TYR A 130 4.43 21.28 -2.27
CA TYR A 130 5.46 22.04 -1.59
C TYR A 130 5.97 23.20 -2.45
N ASP A 131 5.90 24.41 -1.93
CA ASP A 131 6.26 25.66 -2.61
C ASP A 131 7.42 26.42 -1.97
N GLY A 132 8.14 25.77 -1.06
CA GLY A 132 9.31 26.35 -0.43
C GLY A 132 10.51 26.49 -1.36
N ASP A 133 11.56 27.18 -0.91
CA ASP A 133 12.77 27.44 -1.70
C ASP A 133 13.64 26.18 -1.90
N GLY A 134 13.49 25.18 -1.06
CA GLY A 134 14.19 23.93 -1.15
C GLY A 134 13.48 22.86 -1.96
N GLU A 135 13.89 21.64 -1.76
CA GLU A 135 13.28 20.47 -2.38
C GLU A 135 12.51 19.65 -1.33
N SER A 136 11.52 18.91 -1.76
CA SER A 136 10.77 17.99 -0.91
C SER A 136 11.15 16.53 -1.17
N TYR A 137 11.15 15.75 -0.09
CA TYR A 137 11.47 14.32 -0.15
C TYR A 137 10.42 13.51 0.59
N ILE A 138 10.20 12.30 0.12
CA ILE A 138 9.47 11.30 0.89
C ILE A 138 10.50 10.44 1.63
N MET A 139 10.34 10.33 2.94
CA MET A 139 11.11 9.45 3.79
C MET A 139 10.23 8.35 4.36
N LEU A 140 10.74 7.15 4.30
CA LEU A 140 10.02 5.96 4.70
C LEU A 140 10.68 5.29 5.89
#